data_63c585c328cc052f14e2ba33820c4b1f
#
_entry.id   63c585c328cc052f14e2ba33820c4b1f
#
_cell.length_a   1.000
_cell.length_b   1.000
_cell.length_c   1.000
_cell.angle_alpha   90.00
_cell.angle_beta   90.00
_cell.angle_gamma   90.00
#
_symmetry.space_group_name_H-M   'P 1'
#
loop_
_entity.id
_entity.type
_entity.pdbx_description
1 polymer ?
#
loop_
_entity_poly.entity_id
_entity_poly.type
_entity_poly.pdbx_seq_one_letter_code
_entity_poly.pdbx_strand_id
1 'polypeptide(L)'
;MGDATTKTLYCIRHGESTFNEWRARSLWNFSWMWVRDPMIVDAPLSAKGKKQAAKLHESIEAEHLEDKIQLIITSPLTRAIETTIGAFPDTKIPIIVESSCREMLDTACDIGRVPAELAQQFLPQADIDFSQLDPFWWLEMEKFPRTGPGNAPPANIVTPKTPDEVLPLREAKDELDARIGAFVAKLAERPEQHIAVVGHSSFFKRMLAMNRKLHNCELYETSLDDIQLRYT
;
A
#
# COMPACT_ATOMS: atom_id res chain seq x y z
N MET A 1 7.99 -14.68 -33.96
CA MET A 1 7.47 -14.81 -32.59
C MET A 1 8.36 -13.92 -31.77
N GLY A 2 7.87 -12.74 -31.42
CA GLY A 2 8.61 -11.84 -30.51
C GLY A 2 8.71 -12.52 -29.15
N ASP A 3 9.89 -12.57 -28.62
CA ASP A 3 10.15 -12.98 -27.25
C ASP A 3 9.31 -12.07 -26.36
N ALA A 4 8.28 -12.61 -25.73
CA ALA A 4 7.46 -11.83 -24.78
C ALA A 4 8.39 -11.53 -23.60
N THR A 5 8.93 -10.30 -23.57
CA THR A 5 9.77 -9.89 -22.44
C THR A 5 8.92 -9.90 -21.18
N THR A 6 9.25 -10.81 -20.29
CA THR A 6 8.62 -10.98 -18.99
C THR A 6 8.73 -9.70 -18.16
N LYS A 7 7.59 -9.17 -17.67
CA LYS A 7 7.61 -7.96 -16.81
C LYS A 7 8.27 -8.25 -15.48
N THR A 8 9.17 -7.36 -15.06
CA THR A 8 9.84 -7.40 -13.76
C THR A 8 9.11 -6.49 -12.77
N LEU A 9 8.79 -7.03 -11.60
CA LEU A 9 8.21 -6.28 -10.51
C LEU A 9 9.21 -6.14 -9.36
N TYR A 10 9.36 -4.92 -8.87
CA TYR A 10 10.13 -4.58 -7.67
C TYR A 10 9.15 -4.31 -6.53
N CYS A 11 8.83 -5.34 -5.75
CA CYS A 11 7.88 -5.27 -4.64
C CYS A 11 8.55 -4.70 -3.40
N ILE A 12 8.15 -3.53 -2.94
CA ILE A 12 8.74 -2.81 -1.82
C ILE A 12 7.71 -2.71 -0.70
N ARG A 13 7.98 -3.31 0.46
CA ARG A 13 7.16 -3.07 1.63
C ARG A 13 7.49 -1.70 2.26
N HIS A 14 6.45 -0.95 2.66
CA HIS A 14 6.62 0.33 3.35
C HIS A 14 7.54 0.24 4.58
N GLY A 15 8.21 1.35 4.94
CA GLY A 15 9.00 1.52 6.15
C GLY A 15 8.17 1.36 7.43
N GLU A 16 8.82 1.30 8.59
CA GLU A 16 8.12 1.19 9.87
C GLU A 16 7.13 2.36 10.05
N SER A 17 5.85 2.05 10.29
CA SER A 17 4.84 3.06 10.60
C SER A 17 4.74 3.32 12.09
N THR A 18 4.12 4.42 12.49
CA THR A 18 3.79 4.73 13.89
C THR A 18 2.93 3.64 14.53
N PHE A 19 2.08 2.96 13.74
CA PHE A 19 1.34 1.78 14.20
C PHE A 19 2.27 0.59 14.45
N ASN A 20 3.25 0.33 13.56
CA ASN A 20 4.22 -0.75 13.77
C ASN A 20 5.07 -0.49 15.02
N GLU A 21 5.50 0.76 15.24
CA GLU A 21 6.22 1.18 16.44
C GLU A 21 5.38 0.94 17.70
N TRP A 22 4.12 1.39 17.70
CA TRP A 22 3.18 1.15 18.79
C TRP A 22 3.02 -0.36 19.06
N ARG A 23 2.81 -1.16 18.01
CA ARG A 23 2.63 -2.61 18.12
C ARG A 23 3.86 -3.29 18.75
N ALA A 24 5.05 -2.94 18.30
CA ALA A 24 6.29 -3.47 18.87
C ALA A 24 6.43 -3.11 20.36
N ARG A 25 6.16 -1.84 20.71
CA ARG A 25 6.15 -1.37 22.09
C ARG A 25 5.07 -2.04 22.95
N SER A 26 3.87 -2.23 22.39
CA SER A 26 2.76 -2.85 23.09
C SER A 26 2.99 -4.33 23.41
N LEU A 27 3.71 -5.05 22.56
CA LEU A 27 4.13 -6.43 22.84
C LEU A 27 5.15 -6.47 24.01
N TRP A 28 6.00 -5.47 24.09
CA TRP A 28 7.03 -5.42 25.15
C TRP A 28 6.47 -5.03 26.53
N ASN A 29 5.50 -4.10 26.57
CA ASN A 29 4.87 -3.62 27.81
C ASN A 29 3.50 -4.24 28.09
N PHE A 30 3.09 -5.25 27.31
CA PHE A 30 1.82 -5.98 27.42
C PHE A 30 0.55 -5.12 27.24
N SER A 31 0.65 -3.87 26.76
CA SER A 31 -0.51 -3.00 26.59
C SER A 31 -1.48 -3.52 25.52
N TRP A 32 -1.05 -4.40 24.62
CA TRP A 32 -1.92 -5.08 23.63
C TRP A 32 -3.05 -5.89 24.30
N MET A 33 -2.90 -6.29 25.57
CA MET A 33 -3.95 -7.01 26.30
C MET A 33 -5.16 -6.13 26.62
N TRP A 34 -4.96 -4.80 26.67
CA TRP A 34 -5.97 -3.82 27.06
C TRP A 34 -6.43 -2.96 25.88
N VAL A 35 -5.58 -2.76 24.89
CA VAL A 35 -5.85 -1.93 23.73
C VAL A 35 -5.84 -2.80 22.48
N ARG A 36 -7.02 -3.12 21.96
CA ARG A 36 -7.18 -3.92 20.73
C ARG A 36 -6.69 -3.18 19.48
N ASP A 37 -6.98 -1.88 19.40
CA ASP A 37 -6.59 -0.98 18.31
C ASP A 37 -6.34 0.40 18.91
N PRO A 38 -5.15 1.01 18.69
CA PRO A 38 -4.82 2.35 19.18
C PRO A 38 -5.53 3.46 18.42
N MET A 39 -6.34 3.12 17.41
CA MET A 39 -7.07 4.06 16.55
C MET A 39 -6.15 5.09 15.85
N ILE A 40 -4.96 4.65 15.44
CA ILE A 40 -4.03 5.44 14.62
C ILE A 40 -4.46 5.30 13.16
N VAL A 41 -5.40 6.13 12.73
CA VAL A 41 -5.92 6.13 11.34
C VAL A 41 -4.83 6.56 10.37
N ASP A 42 -4.73 5.85 9.22
CA ASP A 42 -3.75 6.12 8.15
C ASP A 42 -2.34 6.41 8.68
N ALA A 43 -1.84 5.50 9.50
CA ALA A 43 -0.60 5.64 10.25
C ALA A 43 0.59 6.03 9.34
N PRO A 44 1.25 7.20 9.57
CA PRO A 44 2.44 7.61 8.82
C PRO A 44 3.67 6.80 9.21
N LEU A 45 4.80 7.02 8.52
CA LEU A 45 6.09 6.45 8.91
C LEU A 45 6.54 6.97 10.29
N SER A 46 7.13 6.09 11.09
CA SER A 46 7.89 6.46 12.27
C SER A 46 9.22 7.15 11.88
N ALA A 47 9.90 7.76 12.84
CA ALA A 47 11.24 8.31 12.62
C ALA A 47 12.22 7.23 12.10
N LYS A 48 12.07 5.99 12.55
CA LYS A 48 12.84 4.84 12.07
C LYS A 48 12.43 4.47 10.64
N GLY A 49 11.11 4.49 10.32
CA GLY A 49 10.61 4.22 8.99
C GLY A 49 11.16 5.19 7.94
N LYS A 50 11.24 6.48 8.27
CA LYS A 50 11.85 7.50 7.39
C LYS A 50 13.34 7.21 7.11
N LYS A 51 14.10 6.79 8.13
CA LYS A 51 15.50 6.36 7.95
C LYS A 51 15.62 5.09 7.11
N GLN A 52 14.67 4.17 7.25
CA GLN A 52 14.63 2.95 6.42
C GLN A 52 14.37 3.29 4.95
N ALA A 53 13.46 4.22 4.66
CA ALA A 53 13.20 4.67 3.29
C ALA A 53 14.43 5.36 2.66
N ALA A 54 15.11 6.22 3.42
CA ALA A 54 16.37 6.84 2.96
C ALA A 54 17.47 5.79 2.69
N LYS A 55 17.60 4.77 3.55
CA LYS A 55 18.55 3.68 3.32
C LYS A 55 18.17 2.83 2.10
N LEU A 56 16.88 2.65 1.84
CA LEU A 56 16.42 1.96 0.63
C LEU A 56 16.81 2.75 -0.63
N HIS A 57 16.71 4.09 -0.60
CA HIS A 57 17.20 4.94 -1.68
C HIS A 57 18.67 4.68 -1.99
N GLU A 58 19.55 4.65 -0.96
CA GLU A 58 20.97 4.34 -1.15
C GLU A 58 21.18 2.98 -1.85
N SER A 59 20.35 1.99 -1.54
CA SER A 59 20.42 0.67 -2.18
C SER A 59 19.93 0.71 -3.64
N ILE A 60 18.85 1.44 -3.91
CA ILE A 60 18.30 1.65 -5.26
C ILE A 60 19.32 2.34 -6.17
N GLU A 61 19.99 3.37 -5.65
CA GLU A 61 21.08 4.06 -6.38
C GLU A 61 22.26 3.13 -6.65
N ALA A 62 22.74 2.39 -5.62
CA ALA A 62 23.88 1.49 -5.74
C ALA A 62 23.64 0.36 -6.75
N GLU A 63 22.41 -0.10 -6.91
CA GLU A 63 22.01 -1.14 -7.86
C GLU A 63 21.55 -0.57 -9.21
N HIS A 64 21.57 0.74 -9.40
CA HIS A 64 21.10 1.43 -10.59
C HIS A 64 19.66 1.05 -10.99
N LEU A 65 18.79 0.86 -10.02
CA LEU A 65 17.41 0.45 -10.29
C LEU A 65 16.57 1.56 -10.89
N GLU A 66 16.85 2.83 -10.59
CA GLU A 66 16.14 3.96 -11.19
C GLU A 66 16.33 4.04 -12.70
N ASP A 67 17.46 3.55 -13.22
CA ASP A 67 17.71 3.49 -14.66
C ASP A 67 16.85 2.43 -15.37
N LYS A 68 16.31 1.47 -14.62
CA LYS A 68 15.49 0.35 -15.12
C LYS A 68 14.01 0.58 -14.91
N ILE A 69 13.61 1.08 -13.73
CA ILE A 69 12.21 1.24 -13.34
C ILE A 69 11.56 2.30 -14.24
N GLN A 70 10.43 1.95 -14.84
CA GLN A 70 9.69 2.79 -15.78
C GLN A 70 8.43 3.38 -15.17
N LEU A 71 7.93 2.77 -14.09
CA LEU A 71 6.73 3.20 -13.37
C LEU A 71 6.86 2.82 -11.90
N ILE A 72 6.42 3.72 -11.03
CA ILE A 72 6.23 3.46 -9.61
C ILE A 72 4.72 3.45 -9.32
N ILE A 73 4.23 2.35 -8.78
CA ILE A 73 2.86 2.21 -8.26
C ILE A 73 2.94 2.22 -6.74
N THR A 74 2.20 3.11 -6.09
CA THR A 74 2.16 3.17 -4.63
C THR A 74 0.75 2.98 -4.10
N SER A 75 0.63 2.27 -2.97
CA SER A 75 -0.60 2.25 -2.19
C SER A 75 -0.95 3.66 -1.70
N PRO A 76 -2.24 4.02 -1.63
CA PRO A 76 -2.66 5.34 -1.16
C PRO A 76 -2.52 5.54 0.37
N LEU A 77 -2.16 4.52 1.15
CA LEU A 77 -1.89 4.70 2.58
C LEU A 77 -0.63 5.55 2.80
N THR A 78 -0.73 6.53 3.68
CA THR A 78 0.32 7.53 3.97
C THR A 78 1.71 6.92 4.12
N ARG A 79 1.85 5.82 4.87
CA ARG A 79 3.14 5.13 5.06
C ARG A 79 3.78 4.61 3.78
N ALA A 80 2.96 4.22 2.79
CA ALA A 80 3.46 3.77 1.49
C ALA A 80 3.90 4.95 0.63
N ILE A 81 3.11 6.03 0.57
CA ILE A 81 3.46 7.26 -0.15
C ILE A 81 4.74 7.87 0.44
N GLU A 82 4.85 7.98 1.77
CA GLU A 82 6.07 8.48 2.43
C GLU A 82 7.29 7.59 2.16
N THR A 83 7.10 6.26 2.04
CA THR A 83 8.16 5.34 1.65
C THR A 83 8.58 5.58 0.20
N THR A 84 7.61 5.77 -0.70
CA THR A 84 7.87 6.08 -2.11
C THR A 84 8.70 7.35 -2.26
N ILE A 85 8.29 8.44 -1.62
CA ILE A 85 9.00 9.73 -1.65
C ILE A 85 10.42 9.59 -1.07
N GLY A 86 10.57 8.85 0.05
CA GLY A 86 11.87 8.67 0.69
C GLY A 86 12.81 7.71 -0.03
N ALA A 87 12.28 6.76 -0.81
CA ALA A 87 13.07 5.80 -1.60
C ALA A 87 13.42 6.33 -3.00
N PHE A 88 12.61 7.24 -3.54
CA PHE A 88 12.78 7.82 -4.88
C PHE A 88 12.67 9.36 -4.82
N PRO A 89 13.55 10.04 -4.07
CA PRO A 89 13.53 11.49 -3.97
C PRO A 89 13.82 12.12 -5.33
N ASP A 90 13.08 13.19 -5.67
CA ASP A 90 13.27 13.97 -6.92
C ASP A 90 13.23 13.15 -8.23
N THR A 91 12.72 11.92 -8.18
CA THR A 91 12.63 11.02 -9.33
C THR A 91 11.81 11.63 -10.47
N LYS A 92 12.17 11.27 -11.72
CA LYS A 92 11.36 11.57 -12.91
C LYS A 92 10.54 10.37 -13.39
N ILE A 93 10.65 9.24 -12.71
CA ILE A 93 9.81 8.08 -12.97
C ILE A 93 8.37 8.43 -12.60
N PRO A 94 7.39 8.19 -13.47
CA PRO A 94 5.98 8.42 -13.14
C PRO A 94 5.57 7.67 -11.87
N ILE A 95 4.86 8.35 -10.97
CA ILE A 95 4.31 7.77 -9.73
C ILE A 95 2.79 7.82 -9.82
N ILE A 96 2.14 6.67 -9.76
CA ILE A 96 0.70 6.56 -9.71
C ILE A 96 0.23 5.93 -8.39
N VAL A 97 -0.91 6.39 -7.88
CA VAL A 97 -1.55 5.83 -6.70
C VAL A 97 -2.61 4.81 -7.11
N GLU A 98 -2.50 3.58 -6.58
CA GLU A 98 -3.39 2.48 -6.94
C GLU A 98 -3.97 1.82 -5.68
N SER A 99 -5.28 1.90 -5.51
CA SER A 99 -5.98 1.37 -4.34
C SER A 99 -5.97 -0.16 -4.26
N SER A 100 -5.85 -0.85 -5.38
CA SER A 100 -5.84 -2.31 -5.38
C SER A 100 -4.57 -2.93 -4.80
N CYS A 101 -3.49 -2.16 -4.58
CA CYS A 101 -2.31 -2.63 -3.83
C CYS A 101 -2.28 -2.17 -2.35
N ARG A 102 -3.42 -1.67 -1.79
CA ARG A 102 -3.54 -1.31 -0.37
C ARG A 102 -3.36 -2.52 0.55
N GLU A 103 -3.14 -2.27 1.84
CA GLU A 103 -3.11 -3.34 2.84
C GLU A 103 -4.50 -4.01 2.97
N MET A 104 -4.52 -5.24 3.43
CA MET A 104 -5.73 -5.89 3.90
C MET A 104 -6.28 -5.10 5.09
N LEU A 105 -7.49 -4.57 4.98
CA LEU A 105 -8.10 -3.77 6.04
C LEU A 105 -8.41 -4.65 7.24
N ASP A 106 -7.68 -4.44 8.34
CA ASP A 106 -7.83 -5.20 9.59
C ASP A 106 -7.95 -4.29 10.82
N THR A 107 -7.29 -3.14 10.82
CA THR A 107 -7.25 -2.19 11.94
C THR A 107 -7.41 -0.74 11.47
N ALA A 108 -7.57 0.20 12.39
CA ALA A 108 -7.72 1.62 12.05
C ALA A 108 -6.57 2.17 11.20
N CYS A 109 -5.37 1.61 11.32
CA CYS A 109 -4.23 2.07 10.51
C CYS A 109 -4.36 1.77 9.01
N ASP A 110 -5.33 0.97 8.60
CA ASP A 110 -5.64 0.63 7.22
C ASP A 110 -6.84 1.43 6.66
N ILE A 111 -7.45 2.27 7.50
CA ILE A 111 -8.44 3.27 7.09
C ILE A 111 -7.70 4.41 6.40
N GLY A 112 -8.16 4.74 5.21
CA GLY A 112 -7.52 5.78 4.40
C GLY A 112 -8.10 7.17 4.59
N ARG A 113 -7.56 8.11 3.83
CA ARG A 113 -8.05 9.49 3.71
C ARG A 113 -8.51 9.77 2.28
N VAL A 114 -9.40 10.74 2.13
CA VAL A 114 -9.90 11.12 0.79
C VAL A 114 -8.78 11.65 -0.10
N PRO A 115 -8.87 11.44 -1.43
CA PRO A 115 -7.80 11.82 -2.37
C PRO A 115 -7.37 13.28 -2.27
N ALA A 116 -8.31 14.20 -2.01
CA ALA A 116 -8.02 15.63 -1.89
C ALA A 116 -7.06 15.94 -0.71
N GLU A 117 -7.21 15.25 0.43
CA GLU A 117 -6.32 15.42 1.60
C GLU A 117 -4.93 14.86 1.31
N LEU A 118 -4.86 13.70 0.64
CA LEU A 118 -3.59 13.10 0.23
C LEU A 118 -2.86 14.00 -0.77
N ALA A 119 -3.56 14.48 -1.79
CA ALA A 119 -3.00 15.40 -2.78
C ALA A 119 -2.50 16.71 -2.13
N GLN A 120 -3.28 17.30 -1.23
CA GLN A 120 -2.87 18.51 -0.50
C GLN A 120 -1.56 18.30 0.28
N GLN A 121 -1.38 17.12 0.87
CA GLN A 121 -0.19 16.80 1.66
C GLN A 121 1.03 16.49 0.80
N PHE A 122 0.86 15.74 -0.29
CA PHE A 122 1.98 15.10 -0.98
C PHE A 122 2.38 15.75 -2.29
N LEU A 123 1.47 16.41 -3.03
CA LEU A 123 1.84 17.11 -4.28
C LEU A 123 2.91 18.20 -4.11
N PRO A 124 3.02 18.90 -2.95
CA PRO A 124 4.15 19.80 -2.73
C PRO A 124 5.52 19.11 -2.59
N GLN A 125 5.54 17.78 -2.39
CA GLN A 125 6.73 16.99 -2.11
C GLN A 125 7.19 16.15 -3.31
N ALA A 126 6.25 15.70 -4.15
CA ALA A 126 6.52 14.85 -5.31
C ALA A 126 5.38 14.93 -6.33
N ASP A 127 5.71 14.71 -7.61
CA ASP A 127 4.72 14.60 -8.68
C ASP A 127 4.07 13.22 -8.66
N ILE A 128 2.89 13.14 -8.06
CA ILE A 128 2.15 11.88 -7.82
C ILE A 128 0.76 11.99 -8.44
N ASP A 129 0.37 11.02 -9.26
CA ASP A 129 -0.94 10.95 -9.87
C ASP A 129 -1.96 10.26 -8.94
N PHE A 130 -2.93 11.04 -8.42
CA PHE A 130 -4.07 10.59 -7.63
C PHE A 130 -5.36 10.46 -8.45
N SER A 131 -5.33 10.68 -9.77
CA SER A 131 -6.53 10.84 -10.60
C SER A 131 -7.43 9.60 -10.65
N GLN A 132 -6.88 8.42 -10.39
CA GLN A 132 -7.60 7.15 -10.43
C GLN A 132 -8.12 6.71 -9.05
N LEU A 133 -7.97 7.55 -8.03
CA LEU A 133 -8.31 7.18 -6.67
C LEU A 133 -9.74 7.57 -6.32
N ASP A 134 -10.59 6.59 -6.01
CA ASP A 134 -11.95 6.82 -5.55
C ASP A 134 -11.99 7.52 -4.17
N PRO A 135 -13.05 8.28 -3.85
CA PRO A 135 -13.17 9.00 -2.58
C PRO A 135 -13.04 8.11 -1.33
N PHE A 136 -13.52 6.88 -1.39
CA PHE A 136 -13.53 5.91 -0.29
C PHE A 136 -12.78 4.63 -0.65
N TRP A 137 -11.67 4.77 -1.33
CA TRP A 137 -10.84 3.71 -1.91
C TRP A 137 -10.44 2.59 -0.94
N TRP A 138 -10.50 2.80 0.36
CA TRP A 138 -10.18 1.79 1.39
C TRP A 138 -11.35 0.87 1.73
N LEU A 139 -12.58 1.19 1.28
CA LEU A 139 -13.78 0.43 1.55
C LEU A 139 -14.22 -0.42 0.35
N GLU A 140 -14.73 -1.60 0.64
CA GLU A 140 -15.52 -2.38 -0.31
C GLU A 140 -16.94 -1.77 -0.36
N MET A 141 -17.15 -0.81 -1.26
CA MET A 141 -18.38 0.00 -1.33
C MET A 141 -19.65 -0.80 -1.46
N GLU A 142 -19.57 -2.04 -1.97
CA GLU A 142 -20.72 -2.93 -2.14
C GLU A 142 -21.29 -3.43 -0.80
N LYS A 143 -20.48 -3.44 0.24
CA LYS A 143 -20.88 -3.88 1.58
C LYS A 143 -21.69 -2.83 2.37
N PHE A 144 -21.71 -1.58 1.92
CA PHE A 144 -22.26 -0.49 2.71
C PHE A 144 -23.49 0.14 2.04
N PRO A 145 -24.57 0.41 2.81
CA PRO A 145 -25.71 1.17 2.30
C PRO A 145 -25.24 2.58 1.92
N ARG A 146 -25.51 2.98 0.71
CA ARG A 146 -25.19 4.31 0.18
C ARG A 146 -26.24 5.32 0.60
N THR A 147 -26.21 5.74 1.87
CA THR A 147 -27.22 6.62 2.49
C THR A 147 -26.74 8.06 2.68
N GLY A 148 -25.45 8.32 2.49
CA GLY A 148 -24.86 9.65 2.58
C GLY A 148 -25.07 10.51 1.32
N PRO A 149 -24.76 11.82 1.38
CA PRO A 149 -24.78 12.70 0.23
C PRO A 149 -23.93 12.15 -0.93
N GLY A 150 -24.48 12.14 -2.15
CA GLY A 150 -23.77 11.59 -3.31
C GLY A 150 -23.55 10.07 -3.26
N ASN A 151 -24.42 9.32 -2.57
CA ASN A 151 -24.29 7.88 -2.35
C ASN A 151 -23.03 7.47 -1.55
N ALA A 152 -22.50 8.35 -0.68
CA ALA A 152 -21.42 8.02 0.22
C ALA A 152 -21.87 7.05 1.34
N PRO A 153 -20.96 6.23 1.89
CA PRO A 153 -21.24 5.48 3.11
C PRO A 153 -21.49 6.41 4.30
N PRO A 154 -22.13 5.94 5.37
CA PRO A 154 -22.31 6.73 6.59
C PRO A 154 -20.98 7.24 7.15
N ALA A 155 -20.97 8.47 7.67
CA ALA A 155 -19.74 9.14 8.13
C ALA A 155 -19.00 8.38 9.25
N ASN A 156 -19.74 7.67 10.12
CA ASN A 156 -19.16 6.83 11.17
C ASN A 156 -18.42 5.59 10.63
N ILE A 157 -18.79 5.14 9.43
CA ILE A 157 -18.09 4.04 8.74
C ILE A 157 -16.84 4.58 8.03
N VAL A 158 -16.91 5.79 7.47
CA VAL A 158 -15.79 6.41 6.75
C VAL A 158 -14.63 6.76 7.68
N THR A 159 -14.94 7.26 8.86
CA THR A 159 -13.96 7.65 9.89
C THR A 159 -14.31 7.02 11.23
N PRO A 160 -14.03 5.71 11.43
CA PRO A 160 -14.34 5.04 12.67
C PRO A 160 -13.59 5.67 13.84
N LYS A 161 -14.26 5.77 14.99
CA LYS A 161 -13.72 6.35 16.22
C LYS A 161 -13.38 5.29 17.27
N THR A 162 -13.89 4.08 17.09
CA THR A 162 -13.73 2.98 18.02
C THR A 162 -13.31 1.70 17.28
N PRO A 163 -12.61 0.77 17.94
CA PRO A 163 -12.29 -0.53 17.35
C PRO A 163 -13.51 -1.32 16.87
N ASP A 164 -14.65 -1.19 17.54
CA ASP A 164 -15.88 -1.91 17.16
C ASP A 164 -16.46 -1.36 15.84
N GLU A 165 -16.25 -0.09 15.52
CA GLU A 165 -16.63 0.51 14.24
C GLU A 165 -15.71 0.06 13.08
N VAL A 166 -14.48 -0.41 13.38
CA VAL A 166 -13.55 -0.95 12.38
C VAL A 166 -13.92 -2.38 11.99
N LEU A 167 -14.49 -3.18 12.92
CA LEU A 167 -14.77 -4.59 12.69
C LEU A 167 -15.60 -4.88 11.42
N PRO A 168 -16.70 -4.16 11.14
CA PRO A 168 -17.50 -4.40 9.93
C PRO A 168 -16.81 -3.98 8.64
N LEU A 169 -15.72 -3.20 8.71
CA LEU A 169 -14.95 -2.74 7.55
C LEU A 169 -13.89 -3.73 7.11
N ARG A 170 -13.57 -4.72 7.95
CA ARG A 170 -12.50 -5.69 7.70
C ARG A 170 -12.69 -6.41 6.40
N GLU A 171 -11.58 -6.53 5.65
CA GLU A 171 -11.52 -7.26 4.41
C GLU A 171 -11.33 -8.76 4.68
N ALA A 172 -12.14 -9.59 4.03
CA ALA A 172 -11.97 -11.03 4.08
C ALA A 172 -10.83 -11.51 3.17
N LYS A 173 -10.35 -12.74 3.37
CA LYS A 173 -9.21 -13.26 2.59
C LYS A 173 -9.56 -13.49 1.12
N ASP A 174 -10.76 -13.91 0.83
CA ASP A 174 -11.28 -14.10 -0.54
C ASP A 174 -11.43 -12.76 -1.27
N GLU A 175 -11.85 -11.72 -0.58
CA GLU A 175 -11.90 -10.35 -1.12
C GLU A 175 -10.50 -9.82 -1.43
N LEU A 176 -9.53 -10.05 -0.54
CA LEU A 176 -8.13 -9.75 -0.80
C LEU A 176 -7.62 -10.51 -2.03
N ASP A 177 -7.96 -11.80 -2.19
CA ASP A 177 -7.55 -12.59 -3.35
C ASP A 177 -8.14 -12.06 -4.64
N ALA A 178 -9.42 -11.71 -4.66
CA ALA A 178 -10.08 -11.11 -5.81
C ALA A 178 -9.43 -9.76 -6.18
N ARG A 179 -9.14 -8.91 -5.20
CA ARG A 179 -8.46 -7.63 -5.40
C ARG A 179 -7.03 -7.79 -5.93
N ILE A 180 -6.28 -8.77 -5.42
CA ILE A 180 -4.94 -9.09 -5.94
C ILE A 180 -5.03 -9.56 -7.39
N GLY A 181 -5.97 -10.45 -7.72
CA GLY A 181 -6.20 -10.89 -9.11
C GLY A 181 -6.48 -9.73 -10.05
N ALA A 182 -7.35 -8.80 -9.66
CA ALA A 182 -7.63 -7.59 -10.42
C ALA A 182 -6.39 -6.69 -10.58
N PHE A 183 -5.57 -6.55 -9.53
CA PHE A 183 -4.31 -5.80 -9.59
C PHE A 183 -3.30 -6.44 -10.54
N VAL A 184 -3.13 -7.74 -10.47
CA VAL A 184 -2.23 -8.51 -11.36
C VAL A 184 -2.66 -8.37 -12.82
N ALA A 185 -3.97 -8.42 -13.11
CA ALA A 185 -4.51 -8.18 -14.44
C ALA A 185 -4.18 -6.76 -14.94
N LYS A 186 -4.38 -5.73 -14.12
CA LYS A 186 -3.99 -4.35 -14.44
C LYS A 186 -2.49 -4.22 -14.75
N LEU A 187 -1.62 -4.89 -13.96
CA LEU A 187 -0.18 -4.89 -14.23
C LEU A 187 0.16 -5.52 -15.58
N ALA A 188 -0.56 -6.58 -15.97
CA ALA A 188 -0.34 -7.26 -17.25
C ALA A 188 -0.65 -6.35 -18.45
N GLU A 189 -1.67 -5.49 -18.33
CA GLU A 189 -2.09 -4.56 -19.38
C GLU A 189 -1.18 -3.34 -19.53
N ARG A 190 -0.30 -3.07 -18.52
CA ARG A 190 0.61 -1.92 -18.58
C ARG A 190 1.67 -2.10 -19.68
N PRO A 191 2.09 -1.03 -20.37
CA PRO A 191 3.17 -1.09 -21.37
C PRO A 191 4.55 -1.26 -20.73
N GLU A 192 4.74 -0.77 -19.49
CA GLU A 192 6.01 -0.79 -18.79
C GLU A 192 6.47 -2.22 -18.49
N GLN A 193 7.77 -2.49 -18.64
CA GLN A 193 8.38 -3.80 -18.40
C GLN A 193 9.00 -3.91 -16.99
N HIS A 194 9.36 -2.79 -16.39
CA HIS A 194 9.97 -2.70 -15.07
C HIS A 194 9.13 -1.78 -14.17
N ILE A 195 8.41 -2.36 -13.21
CA ILE A 195 7.46 -1.63 -12.38
C ILE A 195 7.83 -1.82 -10.89
N ALA A 196 8.05 -0.73 -10.17
CA ALA A 196 8.13 -0.77 -8.72
C ALA A 196 6.73 -0.68 -8.11
N VAL A 197 6.44 -1.54 -7.13
CA VAL A 197 5.19 -1.54 -6.37
C VAL A 197 5.50 -1.33 -4.90
N VAL A 198 5.09 -0.17 -4.36
CA VAL A 198 5.26 0.14 -2.93
C VAL A 198 3.96 -0.16 -2.20
N GLY A 199 4.00 -1.16 -1.33
CA GLY A 199 2.80 -1.70 -0.68
C GLY A 199 3.07 -2.30 0.70
N HIS A 200 2.37 -3.38 1.02
CA HIS A 200 2.16 -3.82 2.39
C HIS A 200 2.46 -5.30 2.61
N SER A 201 2.62 -5.63 3.89
CA SER A 201 3.08 -6.96 4.29
C SER A 201 2.08 -8.08 4.05
N SER A 202 0.78 -7.89 4.34
CA SER A 202 -0.21 -8.95 4.15
C SER A 202 -0.56 -9.08 2.67
N PHE A 203 -0.66 -7.95 1.96
CA PHE A 203 -0.83 -7.90 0.52
C PHE A 203 0.27 -8.67 -0.22
N PHE A 204 1.54 -8.31 -0.01
CA PHE A 204 2.66 -8.99 -0.68
C PHE A 204 2.81 -10.45 -0.26
N LYS A 205 2.65 -10.76 1.02
CA LYS A 205 2.68 -12.15 1.47
C LYS A 205 1.68 -13.02 0.68
N ARG A 206 0.48 -12.47 0.40
CA ARG A 206 -0.57 -13.17 -0.33
C ARG A 206 -0.27 -13.20 -1.83
N MET A 207 0.02 -12.05 -2.44
CA MET A 207 0.31 -11.92 -3.87
C MET A 207 1.49 -12.79 -4.31
N LEU A 208 2.58 -12.79 -3.52
CA LEU A 208 3.80 -13.54 -3.81
C LEU A 208 3.76 -14.99 -3.29
N ALA A 209 2.66 -15.41 -2.62
CA ALA A 209 2.51 -16.73 -1.97
C ALA A 209 3.68 -17.06 -1.04
N MET A 210 4.21 -16.08 -0.32
CA MET A 210 5.35 -16.26 0.58
C MET A 210 4.89 -16.86 1.92
N ASN A 211 5.75 -17.68 2.53
CA ASN A 211 5.54 -18.18 3.89
C ASN A 211 5.86 -17.14 4.98
N ARG A 212 6.60 -16.08 4.64
CA ARG A 212 6.94 -14.95 5.52
C ARG A 212 6.41 -13.62 4.98
N LYS A 213 6.39 -12.61 5.82
CA LYS A 213 6.17 -11.21 5.42
C LYS A 213 7.51 -10.57 5.01
N LEU A 214 7.51 -9.67 4.05
CA LEU A 214 8.67 -8.83 3.75
C LEU A 214 9.00 -7.96 4.99
N HIS A 215 10.27 -7.66 5.21
CA HIS A 215 10.70 -6.69 6.22
C HIS A 215 10.37 -5.25 5.77
N ASN A 216 10.35 -4.30 6.71
CA ASN A 216 10.14 -2.90 6.35
C ASN A 216 11.24 -2.41 5.41
N CYS A 217 10.86 -1.75 4.31
CA CYS A 217 11.72 -1.33 3.22
C CYS A 217 12.50 -2.49 2.55
N GLU A 218 12.06 -3.73 2.69
CA GLU A 218 12.59 -4.83 1.89
C GLU A 218 12.07 -4.70 0.45
N LEU A 219 13.01 -4.76 -0.50
CA LEU A 219 12.75 -4.86 -1.92
C LEU A 219 12.85 -6.34 -2.32
N TYR A 220 11.86 -6.84 -3.03
CA TYR A 220 11.79 -8.19 -3.57
C TYR A 220 11.52 -8.12 -5.07
N GLU A 221 12.50 -8.56 -5.87
CA GLU A 221 12.37 -8.63 -7.32
C GLU A 221 11.72 -9.96 -7.72
N THR A 222 10.78 -9.91 -8.66
CA THR A 222 10.06 -11.08 -9.18
C THR A 222 9.56 -10.83 -10.59
N SER A 223 9.17 -11.91 -11.27
CA SER A 223 8.48 -11.84 -12.55
C SER A 223 6.96 -11.74 -12.36
N LEU A 224 6.29 -10.96 -13.22
CA LEU A 224 4.83 -10.94 -13.24
C LEU A 224 4.26 -12.31 -13.62
N ASP A 225 4.92 -13.06 -14.51
CA ASP A 225 4.46 -14.38 -14.97
C ASP A 225 4.37 -15.38 -13.81
N ASP A 226 5.35 -15.34 -12.88
CA ASP A 226 5.36 -16.20 -11.67
C ASP A 226 4.16 -15.94 -10.75
N ILE A 227 3.62 -14.72 -10.80
CA ILE A 227 2.45 -14.31 -10.03
C ILE A 227 1.16 -14.65 -10.77
N GLN A 228 1.08 -14.37 -12.07
CA GLN A 228 -0.12 -14.58 -12.89
C GLN A 228 -0.58 -16.06 -12.87
N LEU A 229 0.34 -17.01 -12.89
CA LEU A 229 0.03 -18.44 -12.82
C LEU A 229 -0.81 -18.85 -11.59
N ARG A 230 -0.96 -17.98 -10.60
CA ARG A 230 -1.71 -18.24 -9.37
C ARG A 230 -3.09 -17.60 -9.35
N TYR A 231 -3.33 -16.63 -10.24
CA TYR A 231 -4.57 -15.82 -10.29
C TYR A 231 -5.33 -15.99 -11.60
N THR A 232 -4.89 -16.90 -12.48
CA THR A 232 -5.57 -17.40 -13.66
C THR A 232 -6.19 -18.77 -13.38
#